data_c02d0dc5045340ed700cf9ecbdcc6860
#
_entry.id   c02d0dc5045340ed700cf9ecbdcc6860
#
_cell.length_a   1.000
_cell.length_b   1.000
_cell.length_c   1.000
_cell.angle_alpha   90.00
_cell.angle_beta   90.00
_cell.angle_gamma   90.00
#
_symmetry.space_group_name_H-M   'P 1'
#
loop_
_entity.id
_entity.type
_entity.pdbx_description
1 polymer ?
#
loop_
_entity_poly.entity_id
_entity_poly.type
_entity_poly.pdbx_seq_one_letter_code
_entity_poly.pdbx_strand_id
1 'polypeptide(L)'
;PRTAGTTDKTSLSEEENMLLKKQVLFPATKKAFGLFRDPFADEAMQGSDDVFTTPDIRYVREALYQTARHGGFMAVIGESGAGKSTLRRDLTERINRENAPVIVIEPYIIAMEDNDVKGKTLKAAAIAEAIISTIAPLESIRRSQDARFRQLHRVLKDSSQAGFSHVLVIEEAHSLPIPTLKHLKRFFELESG
;
A
#
# COMPACT_ATOMS: atom_id res chain seq x y z
N PRO A 1 -4.93 38.14 -51.82
CA PRO A 1 -3.93 37.30 -51.23
C PRO A 1 -4.17 37.29 -49.71
N ARG A 2 -4.57 36.15 -49.22
CA ARG A 2 -4.80 35.93 -47.77
C ARG A 2 -3.53 35.28 -47.25
N THR A 3 -2.82 35.93 -46.34
CA THR A 3 -1.73 35.36 -45.58
C THR A 3 -2.35 34.60 -44.39
N ALA A 4 -2.20 33.29 -44.44
CA ALA A 4 -2.54 32.41 -43.33
C ALA A 4 -1.49 32.57 -42.22
N GLY A 5 -1.97 32.95 -41.01
CA GLY A 5 -1.13 32.98 -39.82
C GLY A 5 -0.75 31.55 -39.40
N THR A 6 0.53 31.30 -39.39
CA THR A 6 1.12 30.08 -38.79
C THR A 6 1.11 30.29 -37.29
N THR A 7 0.13 29.76 -36.58
CA THR A 7 0.12 29.73 -35.12
C THR A 7 1.13 28.71 -34.64
N ASP A 8 2.00 29.21 -33.84
CA ASP A 8 3.14 28.63 -33.17
C ASP A 8 2.76 27.36 -32.37
N LYS A 9 2.97 26.19 -32.99
CA LYS A 9 2.82 24.87 -32.33
C LYS A 9 4.05 24.46 -31.52
N THR A 10 5.10 25.29 -31.54
CA THR A 10 6.39 24.93 -30.93
C THR A 10 6.47 25.26 -29.44
N SER A 11 5.72 26.28 -28.97
CA SER A 11 5.75 26.71 -27.58
C SER A 11 5.01 25.76 -26.63
N LEU A 12 3.89 25.15 -27.06
CA LEU A 12 3.12 24.23 -26.26
C LEU A 12 3.87 22.89 -25.97
N SER A 13 4.69 22.44 -26.94
CA SER A 13 5.47 21.19 -26.77
C SER A 13 6.68 21.36 -25.84
N GLU A 14 7.22 22.56 -25.70
CA GLU A 14 8.32 22.85 -24.77
C GLU A 14 7.85 23.00 -23.34
N GLU A 15 6.68 23.61 -23.12
CA GLU A 15 6.06 23.71 -21.78
C GLU A 15 5.54 22.35 -21.28
N GLU A 16 4.92 21.54 -22.12
CA GLU A 16 4.54 20.15 -21.77
C GLU A 16 5.76 19.27 -21.49
N ASN A 17 6.84 19.41 -22.25
CA ASN A 17 8.10 18.70 -21.96
C ASN A 17 8.79 19.17 -20.67
N MET A 18 8.61 20.44 -20.26
CA MET A 18 9.13 20.93 -18.98
C MET A 18 8.37 20.37 -17.77
N LEU A 19 7.06 20.14 -17.90
CA LEU A 19 6.25 19.54 -16.83
C LEU A 19 6.50 18.02 -16.64
N LEU A 20 6.95 17.34 -17.69
CA LEU A 20 7.24 15.89 -17.67
C LEU A 20 8.69 15.55 -17.39
N LYS A 21 9.62 16.50 -17.44
CA LYS A 21 11.02 16.26 -17.08
C LYS A 21 11.18 16.25 -15.56
N LYS A 22 11.47 15.07 -15.03
CA LYS A 22 11.93 14.89 -13.65
C LYS A 22 13.15 15.80 -13.41
N GLN A 23 12.94 16.92 -12.74
CA GLN A 23 14.01 17.88 -12.45
C GLN A 23 14.85 17.32 -11.31
N VAL A 24 16.07 16.93 -11.63
CA VAL A 24 17.05 16.51 -10.64
C VAL A 24 17.70 17.75 -10.02
N LEU A 25 17.82 17.79 -8.69
CA LEU A 25 18.51 18.87 -7.98
C LEU A 25 19.97 18.99 -8.46
N PHE A 26 20.37 20.20 -8.82
CA PHE A 26 21.75 20.48 -9.22
C PHE A 26 22.74 20.18 -8.08
N PRO A 27 23.95 19.71 -8.38
CA PRO A 27 24.97 19.45 -7.36
C PRO A 27 25.29 20.66 -6.47
N ALA A 28 25.25 21.87 -7.03
CA ALA A 28 25.44 23.11 -6.28
C ALA A 28 24.33 23.34 -5.25
N THR A 29 23.08 23.05 -5.61
CA THR A 29 21.93 23.14 -4.71
C THR A 29 22.03 22.12 -3.59
N LYS A 30 22.35 20.86 -3.92
CA LYS A 30 22.57 19.82 -2.90
C LYS A 30 23.64 20.23 -1.89
N LYS A 31 24.75 20.75 -2.37
CA LYS A 31 25.85 21.23 -1.52
C LYS A 31 25.45 22.42 -0.64
N ALA A 32 24.68 23.38 -1.18
CA ALA A 32 24.23 24.55 -0.43
C ALA A 32 23.28 24.18 0.73
N PHE A 33 22.47 23.13 0.56
CA PHE A 33 21.54 22.63 1.58
C PHE A 33 22.09 21.45 2.39
N GLY A 34 23.35 21.05 2.19
CA GLY A 34 23.97 19.92 2.90
C GLY A 34 23.34 18.56 2.57
N LEU A 35 22.72 18.43 1.40
CA LEU A 35 22.01 17.22 0.99
C LEU A 35 22.97 16.24 0.30
N PHE A 36 23.11 15.05 0.83
CA PHE A 36 23.90 13.97 0.21
C PHE A 36 23.19 13.34 -0.99
N ARG A 37 21.85 13.35 -0.99
CA ARG A 37 20.99 12.79 -2.04
C ARG A 37 19.84 13.74 -2.37
N ASP A 38 19.14 13.46 -3.46
CA ASP A 38 17.98 14.23 -3.88
C ASP A 38 16.77 13.78 -3.02
N PRO A 39 16.18 14.64 -2.17
CA PRO A 39 15.05 14.28 -1.32
C PRO A 39 13.75 14.07 -2.10
N PHE A 40 13.70 14.47 -3.38
CA PHE A 40 12.54 14.31 -4.27
C PHE A 40 12.68 13.10 -5.21
N ALA A 41 13.78 12.34 -5.13
CA ALA A 41 13.93 11.12 -5.88
C ALA A 41 13.01 10.02 -5.34
N ASP A 42 12.52 9.13 -6.20
CA ASP A 42 11.63 8.02 -5.80
C ASP A 42 12.26 7.09 -4.76
N GLU A 43 13.59 7.03 -4.72
CA GLU A 43 14.39 6.25 -3.78
C GLU A 43 14.97 7.10 -2.64
N ALA A 44 14.43 8.31 -2.41
CA ALA A 44 14.96 9.21 -1.40
C ALA A 44 14.88 8.62 0.02
N MET A 45 13.87 7.82 0.27
CA MET A 45 13.64 7.14 1.55
C MET A 45 14.22 5.72 1.48
N GLN A 46 15.39 5.50 2.08
CA GLN A 46 16.09 4.22 2.11
C GLN A 46 16.01 3.51 3.47
N GLY A 47 15.48 4.17 4.50
CA GLY A 47 15.37 3.58 5.83
C GLY A 47 14.45 4.34 6.77
N SER A 48 14.21 3.74 7.94
CA SER A 48 13.37 4.32 8.99
C SER A 48 13.89 5.67 9.52
N ASP A 49 15.18 5.94 9.36
CA ASP A 49 15.83 7.18 9.81
C ASP A 49 15.52 8.37 8.89
N ASP A 50 15.08 8.11 7.66
CA ASP A 50 14.65 9.14 6.71
C ASP A 50 13.20 9.60 6.95
N VAL A 51 12.47 8.93 7.83
CA VAL A 51 11.08 9.28 8.15
C VAL A 51 11.06 10.41 9.17
N PHE A 52 10.53 11.57 8.80
CA PHE A 52 10.27 12.64 9.75
C PHE A 52 9.31 12.17 10.83
N THR A 53 9.71 12.24 12.09
CA THR A 53 8.92 11.70 13.21
C THR A 53 8.50 12.79 14.17
N THR A 54 7.19 13.02 14.26
CA THR A 54 6.56 13.76 15.37
C THR A 54 6.14 12.79 16.48
N PRO A 55 5.78 13.28 17.68
CA PRO A 55 5.22 12.43 18.72
C PRO A 55 3.99 11.63 18.25
N ASP A 56 3.11 12.25 17.47
CA ASP A 56 1.91 11.61 16.92
C ASP A 56 2.26 10.50 15.92
N ILE A 57 3.21 10.76 15.02
CA ILE A 57 3.70 9.74 14.08
C ILE A 57 4.33 8.56 14.82
N ARG A 58 5.09 8.81 15.89
CA ARG A 58 5.65 7.74 16.72
C ARG A 58 4.57 6.89 17.38
N TYR A 59 3.54 7.54 17.89
CA TYR A 59 2.38 6.83 18.47
C TYR A 59 1.69 5.95 17.44
N VAL A 60 1.39 6.48 16.25
CA VAL A 60 0.75 5.73 15.16
C VAL A 60 1.63 4.56 14.69
N ARG A 61 2.93 4.76 14.54
CA ARG A 61 3.89 3.70 14.19
C ARG A 61 3.87 2.55 15.19
N GLU A 62 3.90 2.89 16.48
CA GLU A 62 3.85 1.87 17.54
C GLU A 62 2.49 1.18 17.59
N ALA A 63 1.39 1.91 17.49
CA ALA A 63 0.05 1.34 17.48
C ALA A 63 -0.15 0.38 16.28
N LEU A 64 0.33 0.73 15.08
CA LEU A 64 0.31 -0.15 13.91
C LEU A 64 1.09 -1.45 14.17
N TYR A 65 2.29 -1.33 14.71
CA TYR A 65 3.13 -2.50 14.99
C TYR A 65 2.51 -3.41 16.06
N GLN A 66 1.96 -2.85 17.14
CA GLN A 66 1.28 -3.61 18.18
C GLN A 66 0.01 -4.30 17.64
N THR A 67 -0.75 -3.60 16.79
CA THR A 67 -1.92 -4.18 16.13
C THR A 67 -1.53 -5.34 15.21
N ALA A 68 -0.43 -5.22 14.47
CA ALA A 68 0.06 -6.29 13.60
C ALA A 68 0.51 -7.53 14.37
N ARG A 69 1.08 -7.35 15.57
CA ARG A 69 1.58 -8.47 16.41
C ARG A 69 0.52 -9.13 17.26
N HIS A 70 -0.40 -8.35 17.80
CA HIS A 70 -1.34 -8.82 18.83
C HIS A 70 -2.79 -8.90 18.34
N GLY A 71 -3.01 -8.61 17.07
CA GLY A 71 -4.33 -8.54 16.49
C GLY A 71 -5.03 -7.21 16.80
N GLY A 72 -6.08 -6.93 16.05
CA GLY A 72 -6.88 -5.73 16.18
C GLY A 72 -7.32 -5.18 14.84
N PHE A 73 -8.02 -4.06 14.89
CA PHE A 73 -8.49 -3.34 13.72
C PHE A 73 -8.12 -1.87 13.88
N MET A 74 -7.36 -1.32 12.94
CA MET A 74 -6.91 0.07 12.99
C MET A 74 -7.16 0.77 11.67
N ALA A 75 -7.68 1.99 11.72
CA ALA A 75 -7.82 2.87 10.56
C ALA A 75 -6.87 4.07 10.71
N VAL A 76 -6.01 4.27 9.72
CA VAL A 76 -5.14 5.45 9.64
C VAL A 76 -5.76 6.45 8.68
N ILE A 77 -6.17 7.60 9.21
CA ILE A 77 -6.85 8.65 8.46
C ILE A 77 -5.93 9.87 8.38
N GLY A 78 -5.86 10.49 7.23
CA GLY A 78 -5.07 11.70 7.02
C GLY A 78 -5.24 12.21 5.59
N GLU A 79 -4.85 13.45 5.36
CA GLU A 79 -4.89 14.08 4.04
C GLU A 79 -3.99 13.37 3.02
N SER A 80 -4.20 13.66 1.75
CA SER A 80 -3.27 13.21 0.70
C SER A 80 -1.89 13.80 0.97
N GLY A 81 -0.83 13.00 0.81
CA GLY A 81 0.54 13.44 1.12
C GLY A 81 0.92 13.42 2.61
N ALA A 82 0.02 13.10 3.53
CA ALA A 82 0.31 13.04 4.98
C ALA A 82 1.24 11.90 5.41
N GLY A 83 1.79 11.11 4.47
CA GLY A 83 2.74 10.05 4.77
C GLY A 83 2.12 8.70 5.16
N LYS A 84 0.82 8.45 4.87
CA LYS A 84 0.17 7.17 5.18
C LYS A 84 0.89 5.97 4.55
N SER A 85 1.23 6.04 3.27
CA SER A 85 1.97 4.98 2.57
C SER A 85 3.40 4.82 3.08
N THR A 86 3.99 5.89 3.61
CA THR A 86 5.29 5.86 4.31
C THR A 86 5.18 5.04 5.59
N LEU A 87 4.13 5.25 6.39
CA LEU A 87 3.87 4.48 7.61
C LEU A 87 3.65 2.99 7.32
N ARG A 88 2.96 2.66 6.23
CA ARG A 88 2.80 1.27 5.77
C ARG A 88 4.15 0.63 5.45
N ARG A 89 4.99 1.32 4.68
CA ARG A 89 6.33 0.83 4.33
C ARG A 89 7.20 0.64 5.56
N ASP A 90 7.20 1.61 6.46
CA ASP A 90 7.93 1.54 7.73
C ASP A 90 7.48 0.35 8.61
N LEU A 91 6.18 0.07 8.66
CA LEU A 91 5.65 -1.12 9.35
C LEU A 91 6.23 -2.42 8.76
N THR A 92 6.20 -2.56 7.43
CA THR A 92 6.73 -3.75 6.73
C THR A 92 8.24 -3.90 6.95
N GLU A 93 8.99 -2.79 6.86
CA GLU A 93 10.44 -2.79 7.11
C GLU A 93 10.76 -3.15 8.56
N ARG A 94 9.98 -2.65 9.53
CA ARG A 94 10.17 -2.99 10.94
C ARG A 94 9.89 -4.46 11.23
N ILE A 95 8.81 -5.01 10.69
CA ILE A 95 8.48 -6.44 10.80
C ILE A 95 9.64 -7.30 10.29
N ASN A 96 10.18 -6.95 9.12
CA ASN A 96 11.30 -7.68 8.51
C ASN A 96 12.59 -7.53 9.32
N ARG A 97 12.92 -6.33 9.76
CA ARG A 97 14.14 -6.04 10.55
C ARG A 97 14.14 -6.74 11.89
N GLU A 98 13.00 -6.79 12.57
CA GLU A 98 12.84 -7.45 13.86
C GLU A 98 12.60 -8.95 13.73
N ASN A 99 12.51 -9.48 12.51
CA ASN A 99 12.12 -10.88 12.23
C ASN A 99 10.85 -11.29 13.00
N ALA A 100 9.90 -10.35 13.10
CA ALA A 100 8.65 -10.61 13.80
C ALA A 100 7.85 -11.70 13.05
N PRO A 101 7.21 -12.65 13.74
CA PRO A 101 6.43 -13.71 13.11
C PRO A 101 5.08 -13.16 12.60
N VAL A 102 5.13 -12.16 11.74
CA VAL A 102 3.97 -11.45 11.17
C VAL A 102 4.04 -11.52 9.65
N ILE A 103 3.01 -12.05 9.02
CA ILE A 103 2.86 -12.09 7.57
C ILE A 103 2.05 -10.87 7.14
N VAL A 104 2.68 -9.99 6.35
CA VAL A 104 2.02 -8.82 5.78
C VAL A 104 1.33 -9.22 4.48
N ILE A 105 0.04 -8.95 4.39
CA ILE A 105 -0.81 -9.26 3.24
C ILE A 105 -1.34 -7.96 2.68
N GLU A 106 -0.93 -7.66 1.46
CA GLU A 106 -1.36 -6.46 0.73
C GLU A 106 -2.14 -6.92 -0.52
N PRO A 107 -3.48 -6.84 -0.50
CA PRO A 107 -4.27 -7.11 -1.69
C PRO A 107 -3.88 -6.15 -2.80
N TYR A 108 -3.56 -6.67 -3.97
CA TYR A 108 -3.08 -5.87 -5.08
C TYR A 108 -4.22 -5.02 -5.67
N ILE A 109 -4.12 -3.72 -5.54
CA ILE A 109 -5.17 -2.76 -5.93
C ILE A 109 -5.13 -2.45 -7.44
N ILE A 110 -4.07 -2.84 -8.16
CA ILE A 110 -3.90 -2.55 -9.61
C ILE A 110 -5.06 -3.07 -10.49
N ALA A 111 -5.83 -4.05 -10.01
CA ALA A 111 -7.07 -4.42 -10.68
C ALA A 111 -8.17 -3.34 -10.61
N MET A 112 -7.94 -2.23 -9.91
CA MET A 112 -8.88 -1.11 -9.78
C MET A 112 -8.65 -0.01 -10.82
N GLU A 113 -7.45 0.10 -11.40
CA GLU A 113 -7.08 1.19 -12.32
C GLU A 113 -7.50 0.94 -13.79
N ASP A 114 -7.81 -0.29 -14.17
CA ASP A 114 -8.03 -0.67 -15.58
C ASP A 114 -9.42 -0.34 -16.14
N ASN A 115 -10.29 0.36 -15.40
CA ASN A 115 -11.60 0.79 -15.93
C ASN A 115 -12.02 2.16 -15.40
N ASP A 116 -11.68 3.20 -16.11
CA ASP A 116 -12.05 4.61 -15.87
C ASP A 116 -13.56 4.91 -15.82
N VAL A 117 -14.42 3.93 -16.06
CA VAL A 117 -15.89 4.12 -16.08
C VAL A 117 -16.61 3.42 -14.93
N LYS A 118 -16.04 2.35 -14.37
CA LYS A 118 -16.53 1.66 -13.16
C LYS A 118 -15.37 0.90 -12.52
N GLY A 119 -14.60 1.57 -11.66
CA GLY A 119 -13.52 0.94 -10.91
C GLY A 119 -13.97 -0.40 -10.31
N LYS A 120 -13.20 -1.47 -10.53
CA LYS A 120 -13.47 -2.76 -9.88
C LYS A 120 -13.22 -2.60 -8.40
N THR A 121 -14.29 -2.47 -7.64
CA THR A 121 -14.20 -2.43 -6.18
C THR A 121 -13.56 -3.70 -5.65
N LEU A 122 -12.66 -3.58 -4.68
CA LEU A 122 -12.01 -4.72 -4.03
C LEU A 122 -13.07 -5.62 -3.37
N LYS A 123 -13.31 -6.77 -3.97
CA LYS A 123 -14.31 -7.74 -3.50
C LYS A 123 -13.68 -8.67 -2.47
N ALA A 124 -14.50 -9.17 -1.54
CA ALA A 124 -14.06 -10.15 -0.53
C ALA A 124 -13.37 -11.38 -1.13
N ALA A 125 -13.77 -11.80 -2.33
CA ALA A 125 -13.13 -12.90 -3.06
C ALA A 125 -11.67 -12.58 -3.44
N ALA A 126 -11.39 -11.36 -3.90
CA ALA A 126 -10.03 -10.93 -4.25
C ALA A 126 -9.14 -10.82 -3.00
N ILE A 127 -9.70 -10.36 -1.89
CA ILE A 127 -8.97 -10.35 -0.60
C ILE A 127 -8.65 -11.78 -0.17
N ALA A 128 -9.60 -12.71 -0.26
CA ALA A 128 -9.37 -14.12 0.06
C ALA A 128 -8.28 -14.74 -0.83
N GLU A 129 -8.27 -14.41 -2.12
CA GLU A 129 -7.22 -14.84 -3.05
C GLU A 129 -5.85 -14.29 -2.65
N ALA A 130 -5.76 -12.99 -2.33
CA ALA A 130 -4.53 -12.37 -1.88
C ALA A 130 -3.98 -13.02 -0.60
N ILE A 131 -4.84 -13.32 0.36
CA ILE A 131 -4.45 -13.99 1.61
C ILE A 131 -3.91 -15.40 1.30
N ILE A 132 -4.64 -16.19 0.52
CA ILE A 132 -4.22 -17.57 0.18
C ILE A 132 -2.91 -17.55 -0.58
N SER A 133 -2.75 -16.71 -1.60
CA SER A 133 -1.54 -16.65 -2.41
C SER A 133 -0.31 -16.16 -1.62
N THR A 134 -0.51 -15.32 -0.60
CA THR A 134 0.59 -14.84 0.25
C THR A 134 1.03 -15.92 1.25
N ILE A 135 0.08 -16.60 1.90
CA ILE A 135 0.39 -17.58 2.95
C ILE A 135 0.77 -18.93 2.36
N ALA A 136 0.08 -19.36 1.29
CA ALA A 136 0.28 -20.67 0.65
C ALA A 136 0.53 -20.51 -0.87
N PRO A 137 1.67 -19.92 -1.30
CA PRO A 137 1.93 -19.57 -2.69
C PRO A 137 1.97 -20.76 -3.65
N LEU A 138 2.18 -21.96 -3.14
CA LEU A 138 2.22 -23.19 -3.95
C LEU A 138 0.85 -23.85 -4.11
N GLU A 139 -0.16 -23.39 -3.40
CA GLU A 139 -1.50 -23.96 -3.49
C GLU A 139 -2.33 -23.30 -4.60
N SER A 140 -3.02 -24.12 -5.40
CA SER A 140 -3.97 -23.63 -6.38
C SER A 140 -5.23 -23.10 -5.70
N ILE A 141 -5.63 -21.87 -6.04
CA ILE A 141 -6.81 -21.21 -5.51
C ILE A 141 -8.08 -21.90 -6.01
N ARG A 142 -8.99 -22.26 -5.13
CA ARG A 142 -10.24 -22.93 -5.45
C ARG A 142 -11.18 -22.00 -6.24
N ARG A 143 -11.82 -22.53 -7.29
CA ARG A 143 -12.68 -21.76 -8.21
C ARG A 143 -14.01 -21.33 -7.58
N SER A 144 -14.69 -22.23 -6.84
CA SER A 144 -15.94 -21.88 -6.21
C SER A 144 -15.71 -21.01 -4.97
N GLN A 145 -16.59 -20.05 -4.74
CA GLN A 145 -16.47 -19.10 -3.63
C GLN A 145 -16.46 -19.83 -2.28
N ASP A 146 -17.36 -20.78 -2.06
CA ASP A 146 -17.41 -21.54 -0.81
C ASP A 146 -16.16 -22.36 -0.56
N ALA A 147 -15.62 -23.03 -1.62
CA ALA A 147 -14.40 -23.80 -1.49
C ALA A 147 -13.18 -22.88 -1.21
N ARG A 148 -13.16 -21.68 -1.80
CA ARG A 148 -12.14 -20.68 -1.55
C ARG A 148 -12.17 -20.17 -0.11
N PHE A 149 -13.33 -19.88 0.44
CA PHE A 149 -13.43 -19.46 1.85
C PHE A 149 -13.07 -20.57 2.82
N ARG A 150 -13.41 -21.82 2.53
CA ARG A 150 -12.91 -22.97 3.33
C ARG A 150 -11.40 -23.13 3.24
N GLN A 151 -10.82 -22.93 2.05
CA GLN A 151 -9.36 -22.94 1.86
C GLN A 151 -8.71 -21.81 2.66
N LEU A 152 -9.25 -20.59 2.58
CA LEU A 152 -8.80 -19.44 3.34
C LEU A 152 -8.76 -19.74 4.85
N HIS A 153 -9.85 -20.24 5.40
CA HIS A 153 -9.93 -20.58 6.82
C HIS A 153 -8.88 -21.62 7.22
N ARG A 154 -8.71 -22.68 6.42
CA ARG A 154 -7.70 -23.70 6.68
C ARG A 154 -6.29 -23.10 6.66
N VAL A 155 -5.95 -22.33 5.61
CA VAL A 155 -4.61 -21.74 5.43
C VAL A 155 -4.27 -20.77 6.57
N LEU A 156 -5.22 -19.91 6.98
CA LEU A 156 -5.02 -19.02 8.12
C LEU A 156 -4.81 -19.81 9.43
N LYS A 157 -5.64 -20.83 9.66
CA LYS A 157 -5.53 -21.67 10.86
C LYS A 157 -4.19 -22.40 10.93
N ASP A 158 -3.77 -23.04 9.85
CA ASP A 158 -2.52 -23.78 9.77
C ASP A 158 -1.32 -22.83 10.02
N SER A 159 -1.33 -21.64 9.43
CA SER A 159 -0.29 -20.64 9.60
C SER A 159 -0.28 -20.05 11.03
N SER A 160 -1.45 -19.81 11.61
CA SER A 160 -1.57 -19.33 13.00
C SER A 160 -1.08 -20.38 13.99
N GLN A 161 -1.38 -21.66 13.76
CA GLN A 161 -0.84 -22.78 14.57
C GLN A 161 0.68 -22.92 14.43
N ALA A 162 1.24 -22.50 13.30
CA ALA A 162 2.70 -22.42 13.12
C ALA A 162 3.34 -21.21 13.84
N GLY A 163 2.53 -20.37 14.51
CA GLY A 163 3.00 -19.24 15.31
C GLY A 163 3.07 -17.91 14.55
N PHE A 164 2.48 -17.80 13.37
CA PHE A 164 2.46 -16.57 12.60
C PHE A 164 1.18 -15.76 12.87
N SER A 165 1.34 -14.46 13.08
CA SER A 165 0.26 -13.48 13.00
C SER A 165 0.10 -12.96 11.58
N HIS A 166 -1.10 -12.51 11.21
CA HIS A 166 -1.38 -12.00 9.88
C HIS A 166 -1.88 -10.57 9.96
N VAL A 167 -1.31 -9.68 9.17
CA VAL A 167 -1.79 -8.31 9.03
C VAL A 167 -2.24 -8.06 7.59
N LEU A 168 -3.51 -7.73 7.44
CA LEU A 168 -4.10 -7.33 6.16
C LEU A 168 -4.05 -5.80 6.06
N VAL A 169 -3.30 -5.28 5.11
CA VAL A 169 -3.17 -3.85 4.86
C VAL A 169 -3.96 -3.49 3.61
N ILE A 170 -4.90 -2.57 3.75
CA ILE A 170 -5.72 -2.07 2.65
C ILE A 170 -5.50 -0.58 2.52
N GLU A 171 -4.91 -0.16 1.41
CA GLU A 171 -4.84 1.24 1.03
C GLU A 171 -6.16 1.70 0.41
N GLU A 172 -6.41 3.01 0.37
CA GLU A 172 -7.61 3.62 -0.22
C GLU A 172 -8.93 2.96 0.26
N ALA A 173 -8.98 2.61 1.56
CA ALA A 173 -10.11 1.88 2.16
C ALA A 173 -11.46 2.60 2.03
N HIS A 174 -11.45 3.91 1.71
CA HIS A 174 -12.66 4.68 1.44
C HIS A 174 -13.43 4.20 0.18
N SER A 175 -12.75 3.51 -0.74
CA SER A 175 -13.36 2.94 -1.96
C SER A 175 -13.99 1.56 -1.73
N LEU A 176 -13.85 0.98 -0.52
CA LEU A 176 -14.38 -0.34 -0.22
C LEU A 176 -15.92 -0.33 -0.14
N PRO A 177 -16.60 -1.27 -0.82
CA PRO A 177 -18.03 -1.46 -0.64
C PRO A 177 -18.35 -1.90 0.79
N ILE A 178 -19.48 -1.42 1.33
CA ILE A 178 -19.98 -1.82 2.66
C ILE A 178 -20.04 -3.36 2.83
N PRO A 179 -20.51 -4.16 1.83
CA PRO A 179 -20.46 -5.62 1.95
C PRO A 179 -19.05 -6.17 2.17
N THR A 180 -18.03 -5.60 1.52
CA THR A 180 -16.63 -6.01 1.70
C THR A 180 -16.16 -5.71 3.13
N LEU A 181 -16.48 -4.54 3.68
CA LEU A 181 -16.17 -4.21 5.08
C LEU A 181 -16.80 -5.19 6.07
N LYS A 182 -18.04 -5.64 5.82
CA LYS A 182 -18.69 -6.69 6.64
C LYS A 182 -17.96 -8.03 6.58
N HIS A 183 -17.41 -8.38 5.41
CA HIS A 183 -16.59 -9.59 5.27
C HIS A 183 -15.25 -9.47 5.97
N LEU A 184 -14.60 -8.29 5.96
CA LEU A 184 -13.35 -8.06 6.70
C LEU A 184 -13.53 -8.32 8.20
N LYS A 185 -14.64 -7.87 8.79
CA LYS A 185 -14.97 -8.19 10.19
C LYS A 185 -15.03 -9.70 10.42
N ARG A 186 -15.67 -10.44 9.52
CA ARG A 186 -15.74 -11.91 9.62
C ARG A 186 -14.37 -12.58 9.49
N PHE A 187 -13.49 -12.08 8.63
CA PHE A 187 -12.13 -12.60 8.53
C PHE A 187 -11.35 -12.42 9.85
N PHE A 188 -11.51 -11.26 10.48
CA PHE A 188 -10.91 -10.99 11.78
C PHE A 188 -11.46 -11.92 12.89
N GLU A 189 -12.74 -12.21 12.87
CA GLU A 189 -13.39 -13.12 13.81
C GLU A 189 -12.96 -14.60 13.64
N LEU A 190 -12.46 -15.01 12.46
CA LEU A 190 -11.99 -16.37 12.21
C LEU A 190 -10.68 -16.72 12.94
N GLU A 191 -9.87 -15.74 13.28
CA GLU A 191 -8.65 -15.96 14.06
C GLU A 191 -8.90 -16.12 15.57
N SER A 192 -10.04 -15.67 16.04
CA SER A 192 -10.36 -15.62 17.49
C SER A 192 -11.04 -16.90 18.01
N GLY A 193 -11.26 -17.89 17.17
CA GLY A 193 -11.85 -19.19 17.46
C GLY A 193 -10.92 -20.30 17.11
#